data_5c95a79ee993c83609d0f84b7fd89301
#
_entry.id   5c95a79ee993c83609d0f84b7fd89301
#
_cell.length_a   1.000
_cell.length_b   1.000
_cell.length_c   1.000
_cell.angle_alpha   90.00
_cell.angle_beta   90.00
_cell.angle_gamma   90.00
#
_symmetry.space_group_name_H-M   'P 1'
#
loop_
_entity.id
_entity.type
_entity.pdbx_description
1 polymer ?
#
loop_
_entity_poly.entity_id
_entity_poly.type
_entity_poly.pdbx_seq_one_letter_code
_entity_poly.pdbx_strand_id
1 'polypeptide(L)'
;YFSALAKKFIPFGLDSKMLIRGIWTGTKAMAENDGSITNEKRFWQSFALFMGQDILRLAPEFDKFYMHEFNNAKQMVGFTPLAHTCTQLLKDKGYRLIAATNPIFPASATQNRLRWAGVDPNIFDFITTYEHCTFCKPNLGYYREILQKAEKAPGDCLMVGNDVNEDMCAAALGIDTYLITDCLINSKNKDISTYRHGSFHDFYQFVQELPSLNEASKSNEEE
;
A
#
# COMPACT_ATOMS: atom_id res chain seq x y z
N TYR A 1 -7.38 0.89 15.80
CA TYR A 1 -6.01 0.41 15.73
C TYR A 1 -5.22 0.79 17.00
N PHE A 2 -4.96 2.08 17.28
CA PHE A 2 -4.14 2.53 18.41
C PHE A 2 -4.67 2.07 19.78
N SER A 3 -5.99 2.03 19.98
CA SER A 3 -6.59 1.53 21.23
C SER A 3 -6.29 0.05 21.44
N ALA A 4 -6.39 -0.77 20.39
CA ALA A 4 -6.06 -2.20 20.47
C ALA A 4 -4.55 -2.41 20.73
N LEU A 5 -3.70 -1.64 20.03
CA LEU A 5 -2.25 -1.67 20.24
C LEU A 5 -1.89 -1.30 21.67
N ALA A 6 -2.39 -0.17 22.17
CA ALA A 6 -2.12 0.25 23.55
C ALA A 6 -2.56 -0.81 24.57
N LYS A 7 -3.76 -1.39 24.42
CA LYS A 7 -4.28 -2.46 25.29
C LYS A 7 -3.36 -3.69 25.29
N LYS A 8 -2.83 -4.08 24.14
CA LYS A 8 -1.90 -5.22 24.01
C LYS A 8 -0.62 -5.01 24.84
N PHE A 9 -0.09 -3.78 24.85
CA PHE A 9 1.23 -3.52 25.43
C PHE A 9 1.23 -3.01 26.89
N ILE A 10 0.04 -2.72 27.48
CA ILE A 10 -0.07 -2.40 28.92
C ILE A 10 0.55 -3.49 29.80
N PRO A 11 0.32 -4.81 29.59
CA PRO A 11 0.91 -5.86 30.43
C PRO A 11 2.44 -5.91 30.38
N PHE A 12 3.06 -5.33 29.37
CA PHE A 12 4.52 -5.23 29.22
C PHE A 12 5.08 -3.96 29.89
N GLY A 13 4.24 -3.21 30.60
CA GLY A 13 4.66 -2.00 31.33
C GLY A 13 4.81 -0.76 30.44
N LEU A 14 4.32 -0.77 29.20
CA LEU A 14 4.41 0.39 28.33
C LEU A 14 3.29 1.39 28.60
N ASP A 15 3.66 2.67 28.75
CA ASP A 15 2.69 3.76 28.78
C ASP A 15 2.06 3.95 27.40
N SER A 16 0.73 3.97 27.36
CA SER A 16 -0.03 4.02 26.10
C SER A 16 0.23 5.28 25.29
N LYS A 17 0.41 6.44 25.94
CA LYS A 17 0.67 7.70 25.25
C LYS A 17 2.07 7.73 24.67
N MET A 18 3.04 7.25 25.42
CA MET A 18 4.43 7.13 24.99
C MET A 18 4.55 6.15 23.81
N LEU A 19 3.87 5.00 23.90
CA LEU A 19 3.83 4.01 22.82
C LEU A 19 3.28 4.62 21.51
N ILE A 20 2.12 5.30 21.57
CA ILE A 20 1.54 5.92 20.39
C ILE A 20 2.47 7.00 19.81
N ARG A 21 3.09 7.83 20.66
CA ARG A 21 4.07 8.83 20.20
C ARG A 21 5.29 8.18 19.57
N GLY A 22 5.78 7.09 20.13
CA GLY A 22 6.88 6.31 19.54
C GLY A 22 6.53 5.75 18.16
N ILE A 23 5.33 5.17 18.01
CA ILE A 23 4.84 4.69 16.71
C ILE A 23 4.81 5.84 15.69
N TRP A 24 4.27 7.01 16.05
CA TRP A 24 4.27 8.16 15.14
C TRP A 24 5.69 8.65 14.81
N THR A 25 6.61 8.59 15.77
CA THR A 25 8.02 8.95 15.54
C THR A 25 8.67 7.99 14.53
N GLY A 26 8.47 6.69 14.70
CA GLY A 26 8.94 5.68 13.75
C GLY A 26 8.29 5.80 12.37
N THR A 27 6.97 6.07 12.32
CA THR A 27 6.23 6.28 11.06
C THR A 27 6.74 7.51 10.32
N LYS A 28 6.99 8.61 11.03
CA LYS A 28 7.59 9.81 10.44
C LYS A 28 8.97 9.52 9.85
N ALA A 29 9.80 8.75 10.57
CA ALA A 29 11.12 8.38 10.08
C ALA A 29 11.06 7.53 8.80
N MET A 30 10.04 6.65 8.66
CA MET A 30 9.79 5.95 7.39
C MET A 30 9.39 6.90 6.26
N ALA A 31 8.48 7.84 6.53
CA ALA A 31 8.03 8.82 5.55
C ALA A 31 9.17 9.72 5.03
N GLU A 32 10.16 9.99 5.89
CA GLU A 32 11.34 10.79 5.61
C GLU A 32 12.57 9.94 5.21
N ASN A 33 12.38 8.64 4.95
CA ASN A 33 13.48 7.74 4.61
C ASN A 33 14.15 8.16 3.31
N ASP A 34 15.48 8.13 3.29
CA ASP A 34 16.34 8.55 2.18
C ASP A 34 16.68 7.42 1.19
N GLY A 35 16.13 6.22 1.42
CA GLY A 35 16.36 5.04 0.59
C GLY A 35 17.59 4.21 0.98
N SER A 36 18.35 4.60 2.00
CA SER A 36 19.59 3.89 2.38
C SER A 36 19.35 2.56 3.09
N ILE A 37 18.20 2.41 3.75
CA ILE A 37 17.79 1.20 4.47
C ILE A 37 16.28 0.98 4.29
N THR A 38 15.78 -0.23 4.59
CA THR A 38 14.34 -0.50 4.52
C THR A 38 13.55 0.35 5.52
N ASN A 39 12.28 0.58 5.22
CA ASN A 39 11.37 1.30 6.11
C ASN A 39 11.23 0.60 7.46
N GLU A 40 11.24 -0.73 7.49
CA GLU A 40 11.28 -1.52 8.73
C GLU A 40 12.47 -1.13 9.61
N LYS A 41 13.69 -1.18 9.05
CA LYS A 41 14.90 -0.80 9.78
C LYS A 41 14.85 0.64 10.24
N ARG A 42 14.37 1.55 9.40
CA ARG A 42 14.22 2.97 9.73
C ARG A 42 13.23 3.17 10.87
N PHE A 43 12.09 2.47 10.82
CA PHE A 43 11.10 2.48 11.89
C PHE A 43 11.71 2.03 13.22
N TRP A 44 12.28 0.82 13.25
CA TRP A 44 12.81 0.24 14.51
C TRP A 44 13.96 1.05 15.09
N GLN A 45 14.85 1.61 14.28
CA GLN A 45 15.91 2.50 14.74
C GLN A 45 15.34 3.75 15.44
N SER A 46 14.40 4.42 14.79
CA SER A 46 13.78 5.64 15.33
C SER A 46 12.90 5.35 16.55
N PHE A 47 12.15 4.24 16.50
CA PHE A 47 11.29 3.80 17.58
C PHE A 47 12.10 3.42 18.83
N ALA A 48 13.20 2.67 18.67
CA ALA A 48 14.07 2.30 19.76
C ALA A 48 14.84 3.50 20.35
N LEU A 49 15.20 4.47 19.51
CA LEU A 49 15.80 5.72 19.99
C LEU A 49 14.83 6.51 20.89
N PHE A 50 13.53 6.51 20.55
CA PHE A 50 12.51 7.21 21.32
C PHE A 50 12.08 6.45 22.58
N MET A 51 11.87 5.13 22.48
CA MET A 51 11.32 4.28 23.56
C MET A 51 12.38 3.69 24.49
N GLY A 52 13.66 3.70 24.10
CA GLY A 52 14.75 2.95 24.71
C GLY A 52 15.00 1.61 23.99
N GLN A 53 16.24 1.14 24.01
CA GLN A 53 16.68 -0.06 23.28
C GLN A 53 15.96 -1.36 23.70
N ASP A 54 15.48 -1.42 24.95
CA ASP A 54 14.77 -2.59 25.45
C ASP A 54 13.46 -2.88 24.70
N ILE A 55 12.87 -1.88 24.00
CA ILE A 55 11.67 -2.05 23.19
C ILE A 55 11.87 -3.09 22.08
N LEU A 56 13.09 -3.27 21.58
CA LEU A 56 13.41 -4.24 20.54
C LEU A 56 13.13 -5.69 20.97
N ARG A 57 13.15 -5.99 22.27
CA ARG A 57 12.79 -7.31 22.80
C ARG A 57 11.31 -7.63 22.60
N LEU A 58 10.48 -6.61 22.41
CA LEU A 58 9.05 -6.74 22.17
C LEU A 58 8.69 -6.82 20.68
N ALA A 59 9.66 -6.77 19.76
CA ALA A 59 9.39 -6.89 18.32
C ALA A 59 8.51 -8.11 17.98
N PRO A 60 8.74 -9.33 18.54
CA PRO A 60 7.86 -10.47 18.28
C PRO A 60 6.41 -10.27 18.76
N GLU A 61 6.18 -9.43 19.78
CA GLU A 61 4.81 -9.13 20.26
C GLU A 61 4.10 -8.14 19.33
N PHE A 62 4.85 -7.24 18.66
CA PHE A 62 4.30 -6.41 17.59
C PHE A 62 3.89 -7.27 16.37
N ASP A 63 4.70 -8.26 16.00
CA ASP A 63 4.35 -9.19 14.92
C ASP A 63 3.07 -9.97 15.26
N LYS A 64 2.97 -10.51 16.47
CA LYS A 64 1.76 -11.17 16.96
C LYS A 64 0.55 -10.24 16.93
N PHE A 65 0.72 -8.97 17.32
CA PHE A 65 -0.35 -7.98 17.25
C PHE A 65 -0.90 -7.84 15.83
N TYR A 66 -0.03 -7.69 14.83
CA TYR A 66 -0.44 -7.53 13.44
C TYR A 66 -1.07 -8.81 12.85
N MET A 67 -0.66 -9.97 13.34
CA MET A 67 -1.28 -11.25 12.95
C MET A 67 -2.68 -11.46 13.58
N HIS A 68 -2.92 -10.96 14.79
CA HIS A 68 -4.12 -11.30 15.58
C HIS A 68 -4.99 -10.08 15.87
N GLU A 69 -4.62 -9.26 16.87
CA GLU A 69 -5.49 -8.19 17.38
C GLU A 69 -5.75 -7.07 16.39
N PHE A 70 -4.83 -6.84 15.45
CA PHE A 70 -5.01 -5.89 14.36
C PHE A 70 -6.25 -6.19 13.51
N ASN A 71 -6.63 -7.48 13.40
CA ASN A 71 -7.81 -7.90 12.65
C ASN A 71 -9.13 -7.38 13.24
N ASN A 72 -9.15 -6.95 14.49
CA ASN A 72 -10.33 -6.30 15.09
C ASN A 72 -10.67 -4.99 14.36
N ALA A 73 -9.70 -4.35 13.70
CA ALA A 73 -9.93 -3.15 12.91
C ALA A 73 -10.81 -3.40 11.67
N LYS A 74 -10.94 -4.64 11.19
CA LYS A 74 -11.84 -5.01 10.10
C LYS A 74 -13.27 -4.53 10.33
N GLN A 75 -13.75 -4.55 11.56
CA GLN A 75 -15.11 -4.13 11.91
C GLN A 75 -15.39 -2.65 11.70
N MET A 76 -14.31 -1.84 11.57
CA MET A 76 -14.38 -0.39 11.44
C MET A 76 -14.20 0.10 9.98
N VAL A 77 -14.05 -0.83 9.03
CA VAL A 77 -13.83 -0.52 7.62
C VAL A 77 -14.90 -1.21 6.77
N GLY A 78 -15.31 -0.53 5.71
CA GLY A 78 -16.12 -1.12 4.66
C GLY A 78 -15.25 -1.68 3.54
N PHE A 79 -15.88 -2.34 2.57
CA PHE A 79 -15.25 -2.75 1.33
C PHE A 79 -16.26 -2.69 0.18
N THR A 80 -15.74 -2.69 -1.05
CA THR A 80 -16.54 -2.82 -2.26
C THR A 80 -16.22 -4.15 -2.96
N PRO A 81 -17.22 -4.93 -3.39
CA PRO A 81 -17.00 -6.14 -4.19
C PRO A 81 -16.26 -5.86 -5.50
N LEU A 82 -16.36 -4.64 -6.01
CA LEU A 82 -15.69 -4.24 -7.24
C LEU A 82 -14.17 -4.32 -7.17
N ALA A 83 -13.58 -4.19 -5.97
CA ALA A 83 -12.13 -4.35 -5.80
C ALA A 83 -11.67 -5.75 -6.22
N HIS A 84 -12.37 -6.79 -5.73
CA HIS A 84 -12.13 -8.18 -6.13
C HIS A 84 -12.43 -8.37 -7.63
N THR A 85 -13.58 -7.90 -8.10
CA THR A 85 -14.01 -8.08 -9.49
C THR A 85 -13.00 -7.45 -10.47
N CYS A 86 -12.56 -6.22 -10.21
CA CYS A 86 -11.57 -5.55 -11.08
C CYS A 86 -10.22 -6.25 -11.07
N THR A 87 -9.71 -6.65 -9.91
CA THR A 87 -8.40 -7.32 -9.81
C THR A 87 -8.44 -8.69 -10.49
N GLN A 88 -9.53 -9.44 -10.34
CA GLN A 88 -9.69 -10.73 -11.01
C GLN A 88 -9.77 -10.56 -12.53
N LEU A 89 -10.61 -9.62 -13.01
CA LEU A 89 -10.76 -9.36 -14.44
C LEU A 89 -9.45 -8.91 -15.10
N LEU A 90 -8.66 -8.08 -14.42
CA LEU A 90 -7.34 -7.67 -14.90
C LEU A 90 -6.39 -8.87 -14.99
N LYS A 91 -6.41 -9.75 -13.98
CA LYS A 91 -5.59 -10.98 -13.99
C LYS A 91 -5.98 -11.91 -15.14
N ASP A 92 -7.31 -12.09 -15.34
CA ASP A 92 -7.85 -12.94 -16.42
C ASP A 92 -7.50 -12.39 -17.81
N LYS A 93 -7.38 -11.08 -17.94
CA LYS A 93 -6.91 -10.41 -19.17
C LYS A 93 -5.38 -10.46 -19.37
N GLY A 94 -4.62 -11.02 -18.41
CA GLY A 94 -3.17 -11.18 -18.49
C GLY A 94 -2.36 -10.00 -17.93
N TYR A 95 -3.00 -9.03 -17.27
CA TYR A 95 -2.28 -7.93 -16.64
C TYR A 95 -1.53 -8.39 -15.38
N ARG A 96 -0.34 -7.86 -15.19
CA ARG A 96 0.43 -8.01 -13.95
C ARG A 96 -0.11 -7.03 -12.90
N LEU A 97 -0.29 -7.53 -11.67
CA LEU A 97 -0.86 -6.76 -10.58
C LEU A 97 0.15 -6.55 -9.46
N ILE A 98 0.22 -5.33 -8.97
CA ILE A 98 1.07 -4.93 -7.85
C ILE A 98 0.20 -4.22 -6.82
N ALA A 99 0.24 -4.68 -5.57
CA ALA A 99 -0.41 -3.94 -4.48
C ALA A 99 0.52 -2.83 -3.98
N ALA A 100 0.42 -1.68 -4.65
CA ALA A 100 1.25 -0.50 -4.40
C ALA A 100 0.69 0.35 -3.23
N THR A 101 0.73 -0.16 -2.01
CA THR A 101 0.31 0.56 -0.80
C THR A 101 1.43 1.46 -0.27
N ASN A 102 1.11 2.45 0.58
CA ASN A 102 2.17 3.17 1.29
C ASN A 102 2.85 2.22 2.29
N PRO A 103 4.16 1.93 2.17
CA PRO A 103 4.83 0.82 2.86
C PRO A 103 5.25 1.21 4.29
N ILE A 104 4.26 1.54 5.12
CA ILE A 104 4.41 1.88 6.54
C ILE A 104 3.91 0.78 7.49
N PHE A 105 3.49 -0.35 6.93
CA PHE A 105 2.99 -1.51 7.68
C PHE A 105 3.76 -2.78 7.31
N PRO A 106 3.83 -3.76 8.24
CA PRO A 106 4.38 -5.08 7.94
C PRO A 106 3.51 -5.85 6.95
N ALA A 107 4.11 -6.84 6.31
CA ALA A 107 3.46 -7.69 5.33
C ALA A 107 2.19 -8.34 5.89
N SER A 108 2.21 -8.82 7.14
CA SER A 108 1.04 -9.42 7.80
C SER A 108 -0.15 -8.45 7.88
N ALA A 109 0.09 -7.20 8.24
CA ALA A 109 -0.97 -6.18 8.30
C ALA A 109 -1.49 -5.82 6.90
N THR A 110 -0.59 -5.64 5.93
CA THR A 110 -0.95 -5.27 4.56
C THR A 110 -1.76 -6.38 3.89
N GLN A 111 -1.34 -7.63 4.01
CA GLN A 111 -2.09 -8.78 3.48
C GLN A 111 -3.47 -8.94 4.15
N ASN A 112 -3.57 -8.72 5.48
CA ASN A 112 -4.85 -8.75 6.16
C ASN A 112 -5.80 -7.66 5.62
N ARG A 113 -5.30 -6.45 5.37
CA ARG A 113 -6.10 -5.35 4.78
C ARG A 113 -6.60 -5.71 3.38
N LEU A 114 -5.80 -6.36 2.55
CA LEU A 114 -6.24 -6.87 1.24
C LEU A 114 -7.38 -7.91 1.40
N ARG A 115 -7.23 -8.87 2.34
CA ARG A 115 -8.29 -9.84 2.62
C ARG A 115 -9.56 -9.17 3.15
N TRP A 116 -9.45 -8.09 3.93
CA TRP A 116 -10.63 -7.33 4.38
C TRP A 116 -11.35 -6.64 3.22
N ALA A 117 -10.60 -6.21 2.21
CA ALA A 117 -11.15 -5.68 0.97
C ALA A 117 -11.69 -6.76 0.01
N GLY A 118 -11.70 -8.04 0.41
CA GLY A 118 -12.16 -9.15 -0.39
C GLY A 118 -11.19 -9.59 -1.49
N VAL A 119 -9.94 -9.10 -1.46
CA VAL A 119 -8.92 -9.39 -2.49
C VAL A 119 -7.92 -10.40 -1.94
N ASP A 120 -7.65 -11.47 -2.70
CA ASP A 120 -6.61 -12.42 -2.36
C ASP A 120 -5.22 -11.78 -2.55
N PRO A 121 -4.37 -11.72 -1.50
CA PRO A 121 -3.01 -11.22 -1.65
C PRO A 121 -2.16 -11.95 -2.70
N ASN A 122 -2.46 -13.20 -2.98
CA ASN A 122 -1.70 -14.03 -3.94
C ASN A 122 -1.95 -13.66 -5.41
N ILE A 123 -2.96 -12.82 -5.70
CA ILE A 123 -3.20 -12.34 -7.07
C ILE A 123 -2.13 -11.35 -7.52
N PHE A 124 -1.41 -10.72 -6.59
CA PHE A 124 -0.39 -9.74 -6.87
C PHE A 124 0.98 -10.39 -7.05
N ASP A 125 1.73 -9.93 -8.04
CA ASP A 125 3.12 -10.33 -8.27
C ASP A 125 4.00 -9.96 -7.08
N PHE A 126 3.76 -8.79 -6.50
CA PHE A 126 4.31 -8.40 -5.20
C PHE A 126 3.43 -7.32 -4.52
N ILE A 127 3.65 -7.19 -3.22
CA ILE A 127 2.97 -6.24 -2.35
C ILE A 127 4.03 -5.36 -1.68
N THR A 128 3.86 -4.04 -1.74
CA THR A 128 4.79 -3.13 -1.06
C THR A 128 4.54 -3.13 0.44
N THR A 129 5.60 -3.37 1.19
CA THR A 129 5.58 -3.46 2.66
C THR A 129 6.84 -2.81 3.24
N TYR A 130 6.85 -2.53 4.53
CA TYR A 130 7.95 -1.82 5.14
C TYR A 130 9.26 -2.64 5.17
N GLU A 131 9.17 -3.98 5.10
CA GLU A 131 10.33 -4.88 5.06
C GLU A 131 11.14 -4.76 3.76
N HIS A 132 10.45 -4.41 2.66
CA HIS A 132 11.03 -4.52 1.32
C HIS A 132 11.12 -3.20 0.55
N CYS A 133 10.56 -2.11 1.10
CA CYS A 133 10.62 -0.78 0.51
C CYS A 133 11.52 0.15 1.31
N THR A 134 12.20 1.06 0.60
CA THR A 134 13.09 2.04 1.22
C THR A 134 12.54 3.46 1.17
N PHE A 135 11.50 3.69 0.38
CA PHE A 135 10.79 4.96 0.30
C PHE A 135 9.31 4.79 0.61
N CYS A 136 8.68 5.88 1.06
CA CYS A 136 7.23 6.00 1.21
C CYS A 136 6.66 6.96 0.16
N LYS A 137 5.37 6.81 -0.16
CA LYS A 137 4.62 7.82 -0.91
C LYS A 137 4.58 9.14 -0.12
N PRO A 138 4.63 10.30 -0.79
CA PRO A 138 4.64 10.56 -2.22
C PRO A 138 6.04 10.66 -2.84
N ASN A 139 7.10 10.13 -2.20
CA ASN A 139 8.45 10.18 -2.75
C ASN A 139 8.51 9.40 -4.08
N LEU A 140 8.99 10.02 -5.14
CA LEU A 140 9.11 9.37 -6.44
C LEU A 140 10.11 8.18 -6.44
N GLY A 141 11.01 8.12 -5.46
CA GLY A 141 11.86 6.95 -5.20
C GLY A 141 11.05 5.67 -5.02
N TYR A 142 9.90 5.77 -4.32
CA TYR A 142 8.98 4.65 -4.14
C TYR A 142 8.51 4.06 -5.47
N TYR A 143 8.09 4.89 -6.41
CA TYR A 143 7.62 4.42 -7.73
C TYR A 143 8.77 3.89 -8.59
N ARG A 144 9.97 4.47 -8.48
CA ARG A 144 11.16 3.93 -9.17
C ARG A 144 11.54 2.54 -8.67
N GLU A 145 11.45 2.29 -7.35
CA GLU A 145 11.64 0.95 -6.79
C GLU A 145 10.63 -0.05 -7.35
N ILE A 146 9.35 0.33 -7.47
CA ILE A 146 8.31 -0.53 -8.04
C ILE A 146 8.58 -0.83 -9.50
N LEU A 147 8.88 0.18 -10.31
CA LEU A 147 9.19 0.01 -11.74
C LEU A 147 10.38 -0.91 -11.95
N GLN A 148 11.43 -0.74 -11.14
CA GLN A 148 12.61 -1.60 -11.18
C GLN A 148 12.28 -3.06 -10.83
N LYS A 149 11.51 -3.29 -9.75
CA LYS A 149 11.07 -4.64 -9.35
C LYS A 149 10.13 -5.28 -10.37
N ALA A 150 9.30 -4.49 -11.00
CA ALA A 150 8.36 -4.94 -12.03
C ALA A 150 9.07 -5.18 -13.38
N GLU A 151 10.28 -4.64 -13.58
CA GLU A 151 10.98 -4.63 -14.86
C GLU A 151 10.11 -4.01 -15.98
N LYS A 152 9.48 -2.87 -15.65
CA LYS A 152 8.56 -2.16 -16.54
C LYS A 152 8.96 -0.71 -16.75
N ALA A 153 8.71 -0.20 -17.96
CA ALA A 153 8.79 1.21 -18.23
C ALA A 153 7.58 1.95 -17.63
N PRO A 154 7.70 3.24 -17.27
CA PRO A 154 6.58 4.00 -16.70
C PRO A 154 5.32 3.96 -17.57
N GLY A 155 5.45 4.15 -18.89
CA GLY A 155 4.33 4.16 -19.82
C GLY A 155 3.61 2.80 -19.99
N ASP A 156 4.20 1.70 -19.49
CA ASP A 156 3.56 0.38 -19.46
C ASP A 156 2.71 0.15 -18.20
N CYS A 157 2.63 1.14 -17.32
CA CYS A 157 2.03 1.02 -16.00
C CYS A 157 0.88 2.00 -15.80
N LEU A 158 -0.15 1.54 -15.08
CA LEU A 158 -1.24 2.37 -14.59
C LEU A 158 -1.25 2.34 -13.06
N MET A 159 -1.10 3.50 -12.42
CA MET A 159 -1.32 3.67 -11.00
C MET A 159 -2.80 3.98 -10.72
N VAL A 160 -3.45 3.12 -9.97
CA VAL A 160 -4.84 3.30 -9.52
C VAL A 160 -4.83 3.58 -8.03
N GLY A 161 -5.42 4.70 -7.62
CA GLY A 161 -5.45 5.08 -6.21
C GLY A 161 -6.50 6.12 -5.90
N ASN A 162 -6.61 6.53 -4.64
CA ASN A 162 -7.60 7.49 -4.17
C ASN A 162 -6.99 8.73 -3.51
N ASP A 163 -5.67 8.78 -3.37
CA ASP A 163 -4.98 9.92 -2.78
C ASP A 163 -4.31 10.76 -3.87
N VAL A 164 -4.77 12.01 -4.00
CA VAL A 164 -4.27 12.96 -5.02
C VAL A 164 -2.79 13.28 -4.82
N ASN A 165 -2.30 13.28 -3.59
CA ASN A 165 -0.91 13.61 -3.30
C ASN A 165 0.01 12.38 -3.36
N GLU A 166 -0.44 11.27 -2.80
CA GLU A 166 0.37 10.05 -2.70
C GLU A 166 0.35 9.22 -3.98
N ASP A 167 -0.80 9.11 -4.67
CA ASP A 167 -0.94 8.21 -5.81
C ASP A 167 -0.73 8.93 -7.15
N MET A 168 -1.32 10.11 -7.31
CA MET A 168 -1.26 10.83 -8.59
C MET A 168 0.11 11.43 -8.88
N CYS A 169 1.00 11.54 -7.89
CA CYS A 169 2.38 11.96 -8.14
C CYS A 169 3.16 11.00 -9.05
N ALA A 170 2.70 9.76 -9.22
CA ALA A 170 3.28 8.78 -10.16
C ALA A 170 3.33 9.31 -11.61
N ALA A 171 2.37 10.16 -11.99
CA ALA A 171 2.34 10.81 -13.31
C ALA A 171 3.62 11.61 -13.62
N ALA A 172 4.31 12.13 -12.61
CA ALA A 172 5.59 12.85 -12.81
C ALA A 172 6.71 11.95 -13.34
N LEU A 173 6.56 10.63 -13.30
CA LEU A 173 7.49 9.66 -13.90
C LEU A 173 7.02 9.13 -15.25
N GLY A 174 5.86 9.58 -15.75
CA GLY A 174 5.25 9.07 -16.97
C GLY A 174 4.41 7.80 -16.76
N ILE A 175 4.06 7.46 -15.52
CA ILE A 175 3.10 6.41 -15.20
C ILE A 175 1.68 6.97 -15.44
N ASP A 176 0.84 6.26 -16.18
CA ASP A 176 -0.56 6.60 -16.29
C ASP A 176 -1.25 6.51 -14.92
N THR A 177 -2.27 7.35 -14.70
CA THR A 177 -2.96 7.40 -13.40
C THR A 177 -4.48 7.34 -13.57
N TYR A 178 -5.14 6.67 -12.62
CA TYR A 178 -6.59 6.67 -12.47
C TYR A 178 -6.95 6.95 -11.01
N LEU A 179 -7.70 8.03 -10.76
CA LEU A 179 -8.09 8.48 -9.43
C LEU A 179 -9.50 7.97 -9.10
N ILE A 180 -9.60 7.09 -8.10
CA ILE A 180 -10.89 6.61 -7.57
C ILE A 180 -11.47 7.66 -6.63
N THR A 181 -12.73 8.06 -6.86
CA THR A 181 -13.36 9.17 -6.15
C THR A 181 -14.23 8.79 -4.97
N ASP A 182 -14.59 7.49 -4.80
CA ASP A 182 -15.47 7.04 -3.71
C ASP A 182 -14.90 7.33 -2.30
N CYS A 183 -13.58 7.20 -2.15
CA CYS A 183 -12.87 7.47 -0.90
C CYS A 183 -11.74 8.48 -1.14
N LEU A 184 -12.02 9.55 -1.91
CA LEU A 184 -11.05 10.55 -2.32
C LEU A 184 -10.36 11.22 -1.13
N ILE A 185 -9.03 11.22 -1.17
CA ILE A 185 -8.17 11.97 -0.27
C ILE A 185 -7.53 13.12 -1.07
N ASN A 186 -7.97 14.33 -0.82
CA ASN A 186 -7.46 15.55 -1.45
C ASN A 186 -7.27 16.66 -0.41
N SER A 187 -6.37 16.43 0.54
CA SER A 187 -6.11 17.34 1.67
C SER A 187 -5.60 18.72 1.26
N LYS A 188 -5.07 18.86 0.04
CA LYS A 188 -4.54 20.12 -0.50
C LYS A 188 -5.49 20.80 -1.49
N ASN A 189 -6.71 20.29 -1.65
CA ASN A 189 -7.73 20.81 -2.57
C ASN A 189 -7.18 21.06 -4.00
N LYS A 190 -6.35 20.13 -4.51
CA LYS A 190 -5.82 20.21 -5.88
C LYS A 190 -6.95 20.00 -6.90
N ASP A 191 -6.83 20.64 -8.06
CA ASP A 191 -7.70 20.36 -9.20
C ASP A 191 -7.45 18.92 -9.68
N ILE A 192 -8.51 18.11 -9.69
CA ILE A 192 -8.46 16.72 -10.12
C ILE A 192 -8.87 16.52 -11.58
N SER A 193 -9.34 17.56 -12.27
CA SER A 193 -9.79 17.49 -13.68
C SER A 193 -8.66 17.07 -14.62
N THR A 194 -7.41 17.25 -14.22
CA THR A 194 -6.21 16.87 -14.98
C THR A 194 -5.91 15.38 -14.96
N TYR A 195 -6.53 14.62 -14.04
CA TYR A 195 -6.36 13.18 -13.93
C TYR A 195 -7.55 12.45 -14.52
N ARG A 196 -7.33 11.27 -15.11
CA ARG A 196 -8.44 10.35 -15.35
C ARG A 196 -9.00 9.95 -13.99
N HIS A 197 -10.30 10.15 -13.78
CA HIS A 197 -10.92 9.88 -12.48
C HIS A 197 -12.36 9.40 -12.65
N GLY A 198 -12.89 8.77 -11.64
CA GLY A 198 -14.27 8.31 -11.56
C GLY A 198 -14.53 7.51 -10.31
N SER A 199 -15.77 7.09 -10.13
CA SER A 199 -16.15 6.14 -9.08
C SER A 199 -15.50 4.78 -9.31
N PHE A 200 -15.58 3.90 -8.33
CA PHE A 200 -15.12 2.51 -8.51
C PHE A 200 -15.93 1.78 -9.58
N HIS A 201 -17.18 2.16 -9.79
CA HIS A 201 -18.00 1.63 -10.89
C HIS A 201 -17.48 2.09 -12.26
N ASP A 202 -17.11 3.37 -12.40
CA ASP A 202 -16.53 3.89 -13.64
C ASP A 202 -15.18 3.21 -13.93
N PHE A 203 -14.38 2.96 -12.89
CA PHE A 203 -13.16 2.20 -13.03
C PHE A 203 -13.42 0.74 -13.48
N TYR A 204 -14.46 0.09 -12.97
CA TYR A 204 -14.84 -1.24 -13.41
C TYR A 204 -15.20 -1.25 -14.91
N GLN A 205 -15.97 -0.27 -15.40
CA GLN A 205 -16.27 -0.12 -16.82
C GLN A 205 -14.99 0.07 -17.64
N PHE A 206 -14.09 0.94 -17.19
CA PHE A 206 -12.79 1.13 -17.81
C PHE A 206 -11.98 -0.19 -17.89
N VAL A 207 -11.97 -0.99 -16.83
CA VAL A 207 -11.29 -2.30 -16.80
C VAL A 207 -11.94 -3.29 -17.80
N GLN A 208 -13.26 -3.23 -17.98
CA GLN A 208 -13.95 -4.05 -18.98
C GLN A 208 -13.52 -3.72 -20.43
N GLU A 209 -13.27 -2.46 -20.70
CA GLU A 209 -12.85 -1.96 -22.03
C GLU A 209 -11.38 -2.20 -22.35
N LEU A 210 -10.54 -2.47 -21.33
CA LEU A 210 -9.13 -2.77 -21.56
C LEU A 210 -8.96 -4.03 -22.42
N PRO A 211 -7.98 -4.07 -23.36
CA PRO A 211 -7.73 -5.24 -24.19
C PRO A 211 -7.25 -6.44 -23.35
N SER A 212 -7.49 -7.65 -23.87
CA SER A 212 -6.88 -8.86 -23.32
C SER A 212 -5.47 -9.03 -23.88
N LEU A 213 -4.47 -9.15 -22.99
CA LEU A 213 -3.08 -9.39 -23.38
C LEU A 213 -2.85 -10.85 -23.78
N ASN A 214 -3.72 -11.77 -23.33
CA ASN A 214 -3.64 -13.21 -23.68
C ASN A 214 -4.01 -13.49 -25.12
N GLU A 215 -4.83 -12.63 -25.76
CA GLU A 215 -5.21 -12.75 -27.17
C GLU A 215 -4.13 -12.18 -28.09
N ALA A 216 -3.46 -11.08 -27.66
CA ALA A 216 -2.37 -10.48 -28.42
C ALA A 216 -1.14 -11.39 -28.56
N SER A 217 -0.91 -12.29 -27.59
CA SER A 217 0.19 -13.25 -27.63
C SER A 217 -0.04 -14.36 -28.66
N LYS A 218 -1.29 -14.72 -28.94
CA LYS A 218 -1.63 -15.81 -29.90
C LYS A 218 -1.52 -15.36 -31.35
N SER A 219 -1.79 -14.09 -31.65
CA SER A 219 -1.68 -13.56 -33.00
C SER A 219 -0.24 -13.36 -33.48
N ASN A 220 0.73 -13.25 -32.55
CA ASN A 220 2.15 -13.14 -32.88
C ASN A 220 2.90 -14.49 -33.01
N GLU A 221 2.26 -15.62 -32.64
CA GLU A 221 2.83 -16.97 -32.83
C GLU A 221 2.34 -17.62 -34.14
N GLU A 222 1.37 -17.00 -34.83
CA GLU A 222 0.82 -17.50 -36.10
C GLU A 222 1.35 -16.74 -37.35
N GLU A 223 2.25 -15.74 -37.20
CA GLU A 223 3.00 -15.08 -38.28
C GLU A 223 4.45 -15.62 -38.35
#